data_98e6f9837c1d0b08550aa14df39f9c39
#
_entry.id   98e6f9837c1d0b08550aa14df39f9c39
#
_cell.length_a   1.000
_cell.length_b   1.000
_cell.length_c   1.000
_cell.angle_alpha   90.00
_cell.angle_beta   90.00
_cell.angle_gamma   90.00
#
_symmetry.space_group_name_H-M   'P 1'
#
loop_
_entity.id
_entity.type
_entity.pdbx_description
1 polymer ?
#
loop_
_entity_poly.entity_id
_entity_poly.type
_entity_poly.pdbx_seq_one_letter_code
_entity_poly.pdbx_strand_id
1 'polypeptide(L)'
;MENKQLDQRPIKQDEIDEVFMQRAFALAQQAEQQGEIPVGAVVVYKGNIIGEGYNQSISLNDPSAHAEMLAIKQAADYLDNYRLLGCTMYVTLEPCPMCAGLSVHSRIDRLVFACCDNKTGSAGTAFNLVNNDKLNHQIPTTKGILELQCSELLSAFFKRRRAEKKRLKKLTKLK
;
A
#
# COMPACT_ATOMS: atom_id res chain seq x y z
N MET A 1 -3.32 14.40 45.07
CA MET A 1 -2.72 14.46 43.71
C MET A 1 -2.31 13.05 43.31
N GLU A 2 -3.17 12.36 42.57
CA GLU A 2 -2.87 11.00 42.10
C GLU A 2 -1.88 11.09 40.95
N ASN A 3 -0.68 10.57 41.17
CA ASN A 3 0.32 10.37 40.14
C ASN A 3 -0.18 9.22 39.23
N LYS A 4 -0.78 9.53 38.07
CA LYS A 4 -1.01 8.56 37.01
C LYS A 4 0.37 8.16 36.50
N GLN A 5 0.87 7.02 36.99
CA GLN A 5 1.97 6.32 36.35
C GLN A 5 1.54 5.96 34.93
N LEU A 6 2.16 6.60 33.93
CA LEU A 6 2.04 6.22 32.54
C LEU A 6 2.50 4.75 32.41
N ASP A 7 1.62 3.92 31.88
CA ASP A 7 1.87 2.51 31.60
C ASP A 7 3.08 2.39 30.63
N GLN A 8 4.22 1.92 31.16
CA GLN A 8 5.48 1.81 30.41
C GLN A 8 5.63 0.45 29.72
N ARG A 9 4.52 -0.21 29.34
CA ARG A 9 4.63 -1.44 28.55
C ARG A 9 5.29 -1.13 27.20
N PRO A 10 6.25 -1.95 26.72
CA PRO A 10 6.81 -1.76 25.40
C PRO A 10 5.68 -1.87 24.34
N ILE A 11 5.59 -0.87 23.47
CA ILE A 11 4.63 -0.85 22.37
C ILE A 11 4.90 -2.09 21.51
N LYS A 12 3.86 -2.91 21.27
CA LYS A 12 3.98 -4.08 20.41
C LYS A 12 4.16 -3.67 18.95
N GLN A 13 4.89 -4.48 18.19
CA GLN A 13 5.14 -4.21 16.77
C GLN A 13 3.82 -4.06 15.98
N ASP A 14 2.81 -4.87 16.30
CA ASP A 14 1.49 -4.78 15.65
C ASP A 14 0.79 -3.44 15.89
N GLU A 15 0.95 -2.84 17.07
CA GLU A 15 0.39 -1.52 17.38
C GLU A 15 1.09 -0.41 16.56
N ILE A 16 2.39 -0.54 16.34
CA ILE A 16 3.17 0.37 15.47
C ILE A 16 2.73 0.19 14.01
N ASP A 17 2.60 -1.04 13.55
CA ASP A 17 2.16 -1.36 12.20
C ASP A 17 0.75 -0.82 11.92
N GLU A 18 -0.14 -0.90 12.91
CA GLU A 18 -1.49 -0.39 12.80
C GLU A 18 -1.53 1.13 12.61
N VAL A 19 -0.70 1.89 13.33
CA VAL A 19 -0.61 3.35 13.18
C VAL A 19 -0.22 3.76 11.76
N PHE A 20 0.81 3.12 11.18
CA PHE A 20 1.25 3.44 9.83
C PHE A 20 0.29 2.93 8.76
N MET A 21 -0.35 1.77 8.98
CA MET A 21 -1.38 1.26 8.07
C MET A 21 -2.64 2.14 8.09
N GLN A 22 -3.01 2.74 9.22
CA GLN A 22 -4.09 3.75 9.28
C GLN A 22 -3.79 4.95 8.37
N ARG A 23 -2.54 5.41 8.31
CA ARG A 23 -2.17 6.47 7.37
C ARG A 23 -2.28 6.02 5.92
N ALA A 24 -1.80 4.81 5.59
CA ALA A 24 -1.95 4.23 4.26
C ALA A 24 -3.44 4.07 3.88
N PHE A 25 -4.29 3.68 4.82
CA PHE A 25 -5.74 3.57 4.63
C PHE A 25 -6.39 4.95 4.33
N ALA A 26 -6.00 6.00 5.04
CA ALA A 26 -6.48 7.36 4.74
C ALA A 26 -6.10 7.81 3.32
N LEU A 27 -4.90 7.45 2.85
CA LEU A 27 -4.47 7.70 1.47
C LEU A 27 -5.28 6.88 0.45
N ALA A 28 -5.65 5.63 0.77
CA ALA A 28 -6.54 4.82 -0.06
C ALA A 28 -7.94 5.46 -0.18
N GLN A 29 -8.48 6.02 0.90
CA GLN A 29 -9.73 6.77 0.87
C GLN A 29 -9.63 8.04 0.00
N GLN A 30 -8.49 8.71 0.02
CA GLN A 30 -8.22 9.85 -0.86
C GLN A 30 -8.21 9.44 -2.34
N ALA A 31 -7.59 8.30 -2.68
CA ALA A 31 -7.65 7.71 -4.02
C ALA A 31 -9.10 7.47 -4.46
N GLU A 32 -9.92 6.85 -3.60
CA GLU A 32 -11.34 6.60 -3.87
C GLU A 32 -12.12 7.88 -4.19
N GLN A 33 -11.91 8.94 -3.40
CA GLN A 33 -12.57 10.24 -3.62
C GLN A 33 -12.23 10.86 -4.98
N GLN A 34 -11.06 10.54 -5.52
CA GLN A 34 -10.61 10.98 -6.85
C GLN A 34 -11.01 10.01 -7.98
N GLY A 35 -11.76 8.94 -7.67
CA GLY A 35 -12.17 7.94 -8.66
C GLY A 35 -11.09 6.93 -9.03
N GLU A 36 -9.98 6.92 -8.32
CA GLU A 36 -8.89 5.94 -8.46
C GLU A 36 -9.18 4.67 -7.67
N ILE A 37 -8.51 3.57 -8.02
CA ILE A 37 -8.56 2.34 -7.21
C ILE A 37 -8.01 2.66 -5.82
N PRO A 38 -8.75 2.36 -4.73
CA PRO A 38 -8.40 2.80 -3.39
C PRO A 38 -7.24 1.98 -2.81
N VAL A 39 -6.04 2.37 -3.19
CA VAL A 39 -4.78 1.88 -2.63
C VAL A 39 -3.96 3.06 -2.15
N GLY A 40 -3.43 2.94 -0.94
CA GLY A 40 -2.52 3.89 -0.33
C GLY A 40 -1.30 3.20 0.26
N ALA A 41 -0.18 3.89 0.24
CA ALA A 41 1.09 3.39 0.75
C ALA A 41 1.87 4.47 1.48
N VAL A 42 2.63 4.06 2.50
CA VAL A 42 3.62 4.91 3.17
C VAL A 42 4.95 4.18 3.31
N VAL A 43 6.04 4.93 3.24
CA VAL A 43 7.40 4.45 3.54
C VAL A 43 7.86 5.11 4.83
N VAL A 44 8.28 4.28 5.78
CA VAL A 44 8.70 4.69 7.14
C VAL A 44 10.17 4.42 7.34
N TYR A 45 10.88 5.42 7.85
CA TYR A 45 12.28 5.34 8.24
C TYR A 45 12.47 5.89 9.65
N LYS A 46 13.07 5.09 10.55
CA LYS A 46 13.30 5.48 11.96
C LYS A 46 12.06 6.06 12.65
N GLY A 47 10.90 5.41 12.44
CA GLY A 47 9.63 5.81 13.04
C GLY A 47 8.94 7.02 12.41
N ASN A 48 9.49 7.61 11.33
CA ASN A 48 8.91 8.74 10.63
C ASN A 48 8.46 8.32 9.23
N ILE A 49 7.31 8.81 8.79
CA ILE A 49 6.86 8.67 7.40
C ILE A 49 7.71 9.63 6.55
N ILE A 50 8.41 9.08 5.55
CA ILE A 50 9.29 9.83 4.64
C ILE A 50 8.81 9.77 3.19
N GLY A 51 7.79 8.97 2.89
CA GLY A 51 7.16 8.88 1.59
C GLY A 51 5.72 8.43 1.72
N GLU A 52 4.83 9.05 0.96
CA GLU A 52 3.41 8.76 0.91
C GLU A 52 2.95 8.69 -0.55
N GLY A 53 2.00 7.81 -0.82
CA GLY A 53 1.41 7.69 -2.15
C GLY A 53 0.02 7.09 -2.09
N TYR A 54 -0.79 7.42 -3.06
CA TYR A 54 -2.06 6.78 -3.37
C TYR A 54 -2.19 6.61 -4.87
N ASN A 55 -2.98 5.67 -5.34
CA ASN A 55 -3.12 5.44 -6.78
C ASN A 55 -3.60 6.68 -7.52
N GLN A 56 -2.91 7.02 -8.61
CA GLN A 56 -3.18 8.17 -9.48
C GLN A 56 -3.05 7.82 -10.97
N SER A 57 -3.20 6.54 -11.32
CA SER A 57 -2.98 6.07 -12.70
C SER A 57 -3.92 6.72 -13.70
N ILE A 58 -5.17 6.99 -13.33
CA ILE A 58 -6.18 7.62 -14.19
C ILE A 58 -5.91 9.13 -14.28
N SER A 59 -5.73 9.79 -13.15
CA SER A 59 -5.58 11.26 -13.08
C SER A 59 -4.30 11.75 -13.72
N LEU A 60 -3.22 10.97 -13.65
CA LEU A 60 -1.92 11.30 -14.26
C LEU A 60 -1.73 10.70 -15.66
N ASN A 61 -2.64 9.85 -16.15
CA ASN A 61 -2.46 9.04 -17.35
C ASN A 61 -1.13 8.25 -17.33
N ASP A 62 -0.76 7.77 -16.13
CA ASP A 62 0.50 7.06 -15.91
C ASP A 62 0.21 5.67 -15.33
N PRO A 63 0.47 4.58 -16.10
CA PRO A 63 0.24 3.22 -15.63
C PRO A 63 1.16 2.82 -14.46
N SER A 64 2.23 3.56 -14.23
CA SER A 64 3.15 3.33 -13.11
C SER A 64 2.77 4.10 -11.84
N ALA A 65 1.80 5.01 -11.88
CA ALA A 65 1.39 5.83 -10.75
C ALA A 65 0.57 5.05 -9.71
N HIS A 66 1.12 3.93 -9.24
CA HIS A 66 0.62 3.18 -8.11
C HIS A 66 1.10 3.81 -6.78
N ALA A 67 0.33 3.60 -5.73
CA ALA A 67 0.60 4.13 -4.40
C ALA A 67 2.05 3.87 -3.94
N GLU A 68 2.51 2.63 -4.09
CA GLU A 68 3.85 2.18 -3.69
C GLU A 68 4.95 2.88 -4.49
N MET A 69 4.75 3.03 -5.81
CA MET A 69 5.71 3.70 -6.69
C MET A 69 5.92 5.15 -6.27
N LEU A 70 4.82 5.86 -5.99
CA LEU A 70 4.84 7.26 -5.57
C LEU A 70 5.46 7.42 -4.18
N ALA A 71 5.12 6.55 -3.24
CA ALA A 71 5.69 6.55 -1.89
C ALA A 71 7.21 6.26 -1.90
N ILE A 72 7.65 5.26 -2.69
CA ILE A 72 9.07 4.92 -2.84
C ILE A 72 9.85 6.08 -3.45
N LYS A 73 9.31 6.72 -4.50
CA LYS A 73 9.94 7.88 -5.14
C LYS A 73 10.13 9.02 -4.14
N GLN A 74 9.09 9.38 -3.40
CA GLN A 74 9.18 10.44 -2.39
C GLN A 74 10.19 10.09 -1.27
N ALA A 75 10.21 8.84 -0.82
CA ALA A 75 11.18 8.39 0.18
C ALA A 75 12.63 8.43 -0.34
N ALA A 76 12.85 8.09 -1.62
CA ALA A 76 14.15 8.18 -2.26
C ALA A 76 14.64 9.63 -2.36
N ASP A 77 13.75 10.55 -2.73
CA ASP A 77 14.04 11.99 -2.77
C ASP A 77 14.36 12.53 -1.36
N TYR A 78 13.63 12.07 -0.33
CA TYR A 78 13.87 12.48 1.06
C TYR A 78 15.24 12.02 1.57
N LEU A 79 15.67 10.79 1.23
CA LEU A 79 16.96 10.22 1.67
C LEU A 79 18.12 10.60 0.75
N ASP A 80 17.87 11.30 -0.36
CA ASP A 80 18.84 11.54 -1.45
C ASP A 80 19.53 10.23 -1.87
N ASN A 81 18.77 9.14 -1.91
CA ASN A 81 19.27 7.81 -2.22
C ASN A 81 18.18 6.90 -2.77
N TYR A 82 18.43 6.24 -3.91
CA TYR A 82 17.50 5.25 -4.47
C TYR A 82 17.40 3.96 -3.63
N ARG A 83 18.36 3.69 -2.74
CA ARG A 83 18.32 2.56 -1.82
C ARG A 83 17.74 2.98 -0.49
N LEU A 84 16.62 2.38 -0.13
CA LEU A 84 15.81 2.69 1.06
C LEU A 84 16.12 1.72 2.21
N LEU A 85 17.43 1.58 2.54
CA LEU A 85 17.87 0.72 3.63
C LEU A 85 17.28 1.21 4.97
N GLY A 86 16.84 0.28 5.79
CA GLY A 86 16.19 0.58 7.07
C GLY A 86 14.74 1.06 6.95
N CYS A 87 14.16 1.05 5.74
CA CYS A 87 12.80 1.48 5.52
C CYS A 87 11.80 0.31 5.58
N THR A 88 10.64 0.57 6.16
CA THR A 88 9.46 -0.30 6.08
C THR A 88 8.41 0.34 5.18
N MET A 89 7.86 -0.41 4.24
CA MET A 89 6.71 0.01 3.44
C MET A 89 5.42 -0.61 3.99
N TYR A 90 4.40 0.23 4.14
CA TYR A 90 3.03 -0.15 4.48
C TYR A 90 2.13 0.16 3.30
N VAL A 91 1.32 -0.80 2.89
CA VAL A 91 0.40 -0.66 1.74
C VAL A 91 -0.91 -1.38 2.00
N THR A 92 -2.03 -0.80 1.58
CA THR A 92 -3.37 -1.34 1.85
C THR A 92 -3.73 -2.58 1.03
N LEU A 93 -3.03 -2.84 -0.07
CA LEU A 93 -3.19 -4.00 -0.93
C LEU A 93 -1.82 -4.62 -1.24
N GLU A 94 -1.75 -5.93 -1.31
CA GLU A 94 -0.54 -6.65 -1.72
C GLU A 94 0.03 -6.11 -3.03
N PRO A 95 1.33 -5.77 -3.09
CA PRO A 95 1.95 -5.18 -4.27
C PRO A 95 1.86 -6.09 -5.50
N CYS A 96 1.56 -5.48 -6.65
CA CYS A 96 1.63 -6.15 -7.95
C CYS A 96 3.10 -6.42 -8.37
N PRO A 97 3.38 -7.16 -9.47
CA PRO A 97 4.75 -7.47 -9.88
C PRO A 97 5.64 -6.24 -10.10
N MET A 98 5.08 -5.14 -10.62
CA MET A 98 5.80 -3.90 -10.84
C MET A 98 6.26 -3.27 -9.51
N CYS A 99 5.35 -3.13 -8.55
CA CYS A 99 5.64 -2.53 -7.24
C CYS A 99 6.53 -3.43 -6.38
N ALA A 100 6.30 -4.75 -6.40
CA ALA A 100 7.15 -5.72 -5.73
C ALA A 100 8.57 -5.70 -6.28
N GLY A 101 8.73 -5.65 -7.60
CA GLY A 101 10.03 -5.51 -8.26
C GLY A 101 10.75 -4.23 -7.85
N LEU A 102 10.05 -3.08 -7.85
CA LEU A 102 10.64 -1.82 -7.40
C LEU A 102 11.05 -1.87 -5.92
N SER A 103 10.23 -2.47 -5.05
CA SER A 103 10.56 -2.63 -3.62
C SER A 103 11.85 -3.42 -3.42
N VAL A 104 12.06 -4.49 -4.19
CA VAL A 104 13.31 -5.26 -4.19
C VAL A 104 14.48 -4.41 -4.69
N HIS A 105 14.31 -3.69 -5.80
CA HIS A 105 15.37 -2.84 -6.37
C HIS A 105 15.75 -1.68 -5.46
N SER A 106 14.78 -1.09 -4.79
CA SER A 106 15.00 0.00 -3.83
C SER A 106 15.49 -0.48 -2.45
N ARG A 107 15.62 -1.79 -2.23
CA ARG A 107 16.13 -2.34 -0.95
C ARG A 107 15.28 -2.00 0.27
N ILE A 108 13.96 -2.05 0.13
CA ILE A 108 13.05 -1.97 1.28
C ILE A 108 13.35 -3.13 2.23
N ASP A 109 13.51 -2.85 3.52
CA ASP A 109 13.90 -3.85 4.52
C ASP A 109 12.71 -4.69 5.01
N ARG A 110 11.49 -4.13 4.99
CA ARG A 110 10.26 -4.81 5.42
C ARG A 110 9.05 -4.30 4.66
N LEU A 111 8.15 -5.21 4.31
CA LEU A 111 6.87 -4.92 3.68
C LEU A 111 5.72 -5.36 4.59
N VAL A 112 4.78 -4.44 4.84
CA VAL A 112 3.53 -4.71 5.56
C VAL A 112 2.37 -4.40 4.63
N PHE A 113 1.47 -5.36 4.39
CA PHE A 113 0.29 -5.13 3.57
C PHE A 113 -0.98 -5.64 4.25
N ALA A 114 -2.11 -4.95 3.96
CA ALA A 114 -3.37 -5.30 4.56
C ALA A 114 -4.03 -6.51 3.89
N CYS A 115 -4.43 -6.35 2.61
CA CYS A 115 -5.18 -7.36 1.87
C CYS A 115 -4.29 -8.12 0.90
N CYS A 116 -4.54 -9.42 0.75
CA CYS A 116 -3.98 -10.23 -0.33
C CYS A 116 -4.64 -9.88 -1.68
N ASP A 117 -3.87 -9.94 -2.78
CA ASP A 117 -4.40 -9.88 -4.14
C ASP A 117 -4.26 -11.24 -4.84
N ASN A 118 -5.38 -11.95 -4.98
CA ASN A 118 -5.41 -13.27 -5.61
C ASN A 118 -5.09 -13.26 -7.11
N LYS A 119 -5.07 -12.11 -7.77
CA LYS A 119 -4.83 -11.99 -9.21
C LYS A 119 -3.39 -11.63 -9.55
N THR A 120 -2.86 -10.63 -8.87
CA THR A 120 -1.55 -10.05 -9.20
C THR A 120 -0.64 -9.85 -7.98
N GLY A 121 -1.08 -10.25 -6.78
CA GLY A 121 -0.28 -10.12 -5.56
C GLY A 121 1.06 -10.84 -5.68
N SER A 122 2.14 -10.13 -5.43
CA SER A 122 3.50 -10.59 -5.71
C SER A 122 4.39 -10.65 -4.45
N ALA A 123 3.75 -10.70 -3.29
CA ALA A 123 4.38 -10.89 -1.99
C ALA A 123 3.98 -12.22 -1.32
N GLY A 124 3.60 -13.22 -2.14
CA GLY A 124 3.32 -14.58 -1.69
C GLY A 124 1.95 -15.13 -2.08
N THR A 125 1.02 -14.33 -2.62
CA THR A 125 -0.34 -14.80 -2.96
C THR A 125 -0.40 -15.42 -4.36
N ALA A 126 -0.22 -14.64 -5.43
CA ALA A 126 -0.20 -15.15 -6.81
C ALA A 126 1.24 -15.42 -7.28
N PHE A 127 2.16 -14.55 -6.91
CA PHE A 127 3.58 -14.63 -7.16
C PHE A 127 4.35 -14.35 -5.87
N ASN A 128 5.66 -14.63 -5.85
CA ASN A 128 6.52 -14.26 -4.74
C ASN A 128 7.82 -13.63 -5.25
N LEU A 129 7.75 -12.36 -5.62
CA LEU A 129 8.91 -11.60 -6.09
C LEU A 129 9.73 -11.05 -4.92
N VAL A 130 9.07 -10.64 -3.83
CA VAL A 130 9.75 -10.00 -2.69
C VAL A 130 10.60 -10.98 -1.89
N ASN A 131 10.35 -12.28 -2.01
CA ASN A 131 11.11 -13.34 -1.34
C ASN A 131 11.56 -14.43 -2.34
N ASN A 132 12.06 -14.01 -3.50
CA ASN A 132 12.59 -14.89 -4.53
C ASN A 132 14.12 -15.04 -4.35
N ASP A 133 14.58 -16.28 -4.19
CA ASP A 133 15.99 -16.62 -3.96
C ASP A 133 16.93 -16.27 -5.13
N LYS A 134 16.39 -16.07 -6.33
CA LYS A 134 17.13 -15.61 -7.51
C LYS A 134 17.38 -14.11 -7.53
N LEU A 135 16.67 -13.36 -6.70
CA LEU A 135 16.88 -11.92 -6.58
C LEU A 135 17.91 -11.63 -5.48
N ASN A 136 18.64 -10.53 -5.66
CA ASN A 136 19.74 -10.17 -4.77
C ASN A 136 19.31 -9.41 -3.50
N HIS A 137 18.01 -9.33 -3.24
CA HIS A 137 17.42 -8.77 -2.03
C HIS A 137 16.10 -9.45 -1.75
N GLN A 138 15.86 -9.80 -0.51
CA GLN A 138 14.62 -10.42 -0.04
C GLN A 138 13.99 -9.55 1.04
N ILE A 139 12.67 -9.43 1.01
CA ILE A 139 11.93 -8.55 1.89
C ILE A 139 11.01 -9.40 2.78
N PRO A 140 11.25 -9.46 4.11
CA PRO A 140 10.32 -10.07 5.03
C PRO A 140 8.98 -9.34 5.00
N THR A 141 7.88 -10.13 5.01
CA THR A 141 6.52 -9.61 4.87
C THR A 141 5.68 -9.85 6.11
N THR A 142 4.81 -8.89 6.43
CA THR A 142 3.71 -9.02 7.38
C THR A 142 2.41 -8.69 6.66
N LYS A 143 1.35 -9.47 6.89
CA LYS A 143 0.04 -9.27 6.25
C LYS A 143 -1.09 -9.25 7.25
N GLY A 144 -2.23 -8.66 6.87
CA GLY A 144 -3.47 -8.69 7.64
C GLY A 144 -3.70 -7.49 8.54
N ILE A 145 -2.79 -6.52 8.58
CA ILE A 145 -2.98 -5.29 9.36
C ILE A 145 -4.07 -4.43 8.71
N LEU A 146 -5.18 -4.20 9.40
CA LEU A 146 -6.40 -3.52 8.91
C LEU A 146 -7.04 -4.22 7.69
N GLU A 147 -6.91 -5.53 7.57
CA GLU A 147 -7.38 -6.30 6.40
C GLU A 147 -8.87 -6.06 6.11
N LEU A 148 -9.73 -6.10 7.14
CA LEU A 148 -11.17 -5.95 6.97
C LEU A 148 -11.53 -4.59 6.36
N GLN A 149 -11.03 -3.50 6.93
CA GLN A 149 -11.33 -2.15 6.46
C GLN A 149 -10.84 -1.92 5.02
N CYS A 150 -9.64 -2.39 4.70
CA CYS A 150 -9.05 -2.25 3.37
C CYS A 150 -9.80 -3.09 2.33
N SER A 151 -10.17 -4.32 2.66
CA SER A 151 -10.92 -5.21 1.75
C SER A 151 -12.34 -4.71 1.49
N GLU A 152 -13.01 -4.17 2.50
CA GLU A 152 -14.34 -3.55 2.36
C GLU A 152 -14.30 -2.33 1.44
N LEU A 153 -13.33 -1.44 1.61
CA LEU A 153 -13.15 -0.26 0.77
C LEU A 153 -12.95 -0.65 -0.71
N LEU A 154 -12.04 -1.59 -0.98
CA LEU A 154 -11.79 -2.13 -2.33
C LEU A 154 -13.03 -2.78 -2.93
N SER A 155 -13.71 -3.62 -2.17
CA SER A 155 -14.90 -4.35 -2.62
C SER A 155 -16.06 -3.40 -2.95
N ALA A 156 -16.29 -2.39 -2.14
CA ALA A 156 -17.29 -1.36 -2.35
C ALA A 156 -16.99 -0.54 -3.62
N PHE A 157 -15.73 -0.13 -3.82
CA PHE A 157 -15.30 0.56 -5.02
C PHE A 157 -15.57 -0.24 -6.29
N PHE A 158 -15.12 -1.49 -6.37
CA PHE A 158 -15.32 -2.32 -7.56
C PHE A 158 -16.79 -2.67 -7.80
N LYS A 159 -17.59 -2.84 -6.74
CA LYS A 159 -19.04 -3.03 -6.86
C LYS A 159 -19.71 -1.81 -7.52
N ARG A 160 -19.36 -0.61 -7.08
CA ARG A 160 -19.85 0.66 -7.65
C ARG A 160 -19.43 0.81 -9.12
N ARG A 161 -18.15 0.58 -9.45
CA ARG A 161 -17.64 0.67 -10.83
C ARG A 161 -18.32 -0.31 -11.77
N ARG A 162 -18.61 -1.54 -11.33
CA ARG A 162 -19.37 -2.51 -12.14
C ARG A 162 -20.82 -2.05 -12.38
N ALA A 163 -21.48 -1.47 -11.39
CA ALA A 163 -22.83 -0.94 -11.53
C ALA A 163 -22.90 0.24 -12.54
N GLU A 164 -21.97 1.18 -12.43
CA GLU A 164 -21.81 2.31 -13.34
C GLU A 164 -21.61 1.83 -14.80
N LYS A 165 -20.67 0.91 -15.01
CA LYS A 165 -20.40 0.34 -16.35
C LYS A 165 -21.64 -0.35 -16.94
N LYS A 166 -22.42 -1.07 -16.11
CA LYS A 166 -23.67 -1.71 -16.54
C LYS A 166 -24.73 -0.68 -16.92
N ARG A 167 -24.85 0.41 -16.17
CA ARG A 167 -25.77 1.54 -16.47
C ARG A 167 -25.41 2.20 -17.80
N LEU A 168 -24.14 2.55 -18.01
CA LEU A 168 -23.67 3.16 -19.25
C LEU A 168 -23.92 2.29 -20.46
N LYS A 169 -23.64 0.98 -20.39
CA LYS A 169 -23.92 0.03 -21.48
C LYS A 169 -25.40 -0.05 -21.84
N LYS A 170 -26.33 0.10 -20.86
CA LYS A 170 -27.77 0.12 -21.15
C LYS A 170 -28.16 1.39 -21.90
N LEU A 171 -27.61 2.54 -21.52
CA LEU A 171 -27.89 3.82 -22.19
C LEU A 171 -27.37 3.86 -23.62
N THR A 172 -26.20 3.25 -23.89
CA THR A 172 -25.61 3.17 -25.24
C THR A 172 -26.39 2.24 -26.19
N LYS A 173 -27.11 1.24 -25.65
CA LYS A 173 -27.93 0.33 -26.45
C LYS A 173 -29.32 0.88 -26.79
N LEU A 174 -29.71 2.02 -26.21
CA LEU A 174 -31.00 2.69 -26.46
C LEU A 174 -30.89 3.83 -27.47
N LYS A 175 -29.67 4.08 -27.99
CA LYS A 175 -29.38 4.94 -29.16
C LYS A 175 -29.09 4.10 -30.39
#